data_2f686fd087a7054b1b8845832868f6ad
#
_entry.id   2f686fd087a7054b1b8845832868f6ad
#
_cell.length_a   1.000
_cell.length_b   1.000
_cell.length_c   1.000
_cell.angle_alpha   90.00
_cell.angle_beta   90.00
_cell.angle_gamma   90.00
#
_symmetry.space_group_name_H-M   'P 1'
#
loop_
_entity.id
_entity.type
_entity.pdbx_description
1 polymer ?
#
loop_
_entity_poly.entity_id
_entity_poly.type
_entity_poly.pdbx_seq_one_letter_code
_entity_poly.pdbx_strand_id
1 'polypeptide(L)'
;YVNCYILYDGQAIALVDTGANIGDCKNIWESILNKNFPKKKISNVYVTHHHPDHIGLAGWLCEKYNTEIVCSRTTFLMAKMLSLDVHERVSSSTELFWRRAGMSQEMLAEKLTARPFNFGDGVSPLNKGFVRISENEIIHINGANWTVNMGNGHAPEHATFWSKELNLVLAGDQILPGISSNLGVYPIEPYADTVGDWISSCEKLLKLSSDEQLVLPGHGRPFSGLPRRLAQLIENHK
;
A
#
# COMPACT_ATOMS: atom_id res chain seq x y z
N TYR A 1 10.17 5.54 -6.63
CA TYR A 1 10.71 4.80 -5.48
C TYR A 1 9.62 4.66 -4.44
N VAL A 2 9.50 3.48 -3.83
CA VAL A 2 8.64 3.18 -2.69
C VAL A 2 9.50 3.01 -1.44
N ASN A 3 8.99 3.44 -0.30
CA ASN A 3 9.62 3.19 0.99
C ASN A 3 9.05 1.90 1.60
N CYS A 4 9.94 0.97 1.92
CA CYS A 4 9.62 -0.20 2.74
C CYS A 4 10.32 -0.03 4.08
N TYR A 5 9.67 -0.43 5.16
CA TYR A 5 10.21 -0.23 6.50
C TYR A 5 10.55 -1.55 7.18
N ILE A 6 11.66 -1.55 7.92
CA ILE A 6 12.06 -2.66 8.78
C ILE A 6 11.96 -2.18 10.22
N LEU A 7 11.07 -2.81 10.98
CA LEU A 7 10.94 -2.59 12.42
C LEU A 7 11.76 -3.66 13.14
N TYR A 8 12.67 -3.23 14.00
CA TYR A 8 13.62 -4.12 14.69
C TYR A 8 13.60 -3.88 16.19
N ASP A 9 13.41 -4.94 17.00
CA ASP A 9 13.37 -4.90 18.45
C ASP A 9 14.64 -5.48 19.15
N GLY A 10 15.67 -5.77 18.35
CA GLY A 10 16.89 -6.45 18.85
C GLY A 10 16.87 -7.98 18.65
N GLN A 11 15.71 -8.59 18.52
CA GLN A 11 15.55 -10.06 18.37
C GLN A 11 15.01 -10.46 17.00
N ALA A 12 13.88 -9.90 16.60
CA ALA A 12 13.22 -10.17 15.32
C ALA A 12 13.05 -8.88 14.50
N ILE A 13 12.72 -9.04 13.25
CA ILE A 13 12.32 -7.94 12.37
C ILE A 13 10.90 -8.16 11.85
N ALA A 14 10.17 -7.07 11.69
CA ALA A 14 8.92 -7.03 10.95
C ALA A 14 9.10 -6.14 9.72
N LEU A 15 8.52 -6.52 8.61
CA LEU A 15 8.56 -5.73 7.38
C LEU A 15 7.23 -5.01 7.18
N VAL A 16 7.27 -3.76 6.72
CA VAL A 16 6.08 -3.01 6.32
C VAL A 16 6.27 -2.58 4.89
N ASP A 17 5.43 -3.10 4.01
CA ASP A 17 5.49 -3.07 2.55
C ASP A 17 6.76 -3.72 1.98
N THR A 18 6.73 -4.05 0.68
CA THR A 18 7.73 -4.98 0.14
C THR A 18 8.36 -4.55 -1.18
N GLY A 19 7.82 -3.53 -1.82
CA GLY A 19 8.21 -3.18 -3.18
C GLY A 19 7.57 -4.08 -4.24
N ALA A 20 7.67 -3.68 -5.51
CA ALA A 20 7.17 -4.44 -6.64
C ALA A 20 8.09 -5.63 -6.98
N ASN A 21 7.51 -6.69 -7.55
CA ASN A 21 8.24 -7.85 -8.07
C ASN A 21 8.79 -7.55 -9.47
N ILE A 22 9.69 -6.59 -9.57
CA ILE A 22 10.31 -6.15 -10.82
C ILE A 22 11.84 -6.00 -10.66
N GLY A 23 12.56 -6.14 -11.76
CA GLY A 23 13.99 -5.89 -11.80
C GLY A 23 14.75 -6.64 -10.70
N ASP A 24 15.62 -5.92 -10.00
CA ASP A 24 16.53 -6.46 -8.99
C ASP A 24 16.03 -6.41 -7.55
N CYS A 25 14.72 -6.14 -7.34
CA CYS A 25 14.17 -5.91 -6.00
C CYS A 25 14.35 -7.08 -5.04
N LYS A 26 14.29 -8.33 -5.51
CA LYS A 26 14.57 -9.51 -4.67
C LYS A 26 16.00 -9.54 -4.14
N ASN A 27 16.97 -9.29 -5.01
CA ASN A 27 18.41 -9.27 -4.63
C ASN A 27 18.70 -8.12 -3.66
N ILE A 28 18.03 -6.97 -3.84
CA ILE A 28 18.12 -5.84 -2.90
C ILE A 28 17.66 -6.26 -1.52
N TRP A 29 16.49 -6.90 -1.39
CA TRP A 29 15.99 -7.43 -0.12
C TRP A 29 16.97 -8.44 0.50
N GLU A 30 17.44 -9.40 -0.28
CA GLU A 30 18.40 -10.40 0.21
C GLU A 30 19.69 -9.74 0.72
N SER A 31 20.22 -8.77 -0.03
CA SER A 31 21.42 -8.02 0.36
C SER A 31 21.22 -7.27 1.68
N ILE A 32 20.10 -6.53 1.81
CA ILE A 32 19.77 -5.76 3.01
C ILE A 32 19.64 -6.69 4.23
N LEU A 33 18.84 -7.77 4.09
CA LEU A 33 18.57 -8.69 5.18
C LEU A 33 19.81 -9.45 5.62
N ASN A 34 20.60 -9.97 4.68
CA ASN A 34 21.81 -10.71 4.99
C ASN A 34 22.91 -9.83 5.62
N LYS A 35 23.03 -8.58 5.14
CA LYS A 35 24.08 -7.66 5.61
C LYS A 35 23.75 -7.07 6.97
N ASN A 36 22.51 -6.62 7.18
CA ASN A 36 22.15 -5.83 8.36
C ASN A 36 21.45 -6.65 9.45
N PHE A 37 20.80 -7.75 9.09
CA PHE A 37 20.00 -8.59 9.99
C PHE A 37 20.34 -10.09 9.83
N PRO A 38 21.62 -10.48 9.88
CA PRO A 38 22.02 -11.86 9.64
C PRO A 38 21.35 -12.80 10.64
N LYS A 39 20.68 -13.86 10.11
CA LYS A 39 19.99 -14.89 10.91
C LYS A 39 18.83 -14.37 11.77
N LYS A 40 18.37 -13.13 11.59
CA LYS A 40 17.19 -12.63 12.31
C LYS A 40 15.92 -13.22 11.72
N LYS A 41 15.01 -13.59 12.61
CA LYS A 41 13.67 -14.06 12.19
C LYS A 41 12.86 -12.86 11.67
N ILE A 42 12.18 -13.05 10.55
CA ILE A 42 11.12 -12.14 10.13
C ILE A 42 9.84 -12.61 10.82
N SER A 43 9.29 -11.77 11.70
CA SER A 43 8.07 -12.10 12.44
C SER A 43 6.85 -12.11 11.52
N ASN A 44 6.67 -11.04 10.77
CA ASN A 44 5.55 -10.85 9.84
C ASN A 44 5.93 -9.88 8.71
N VAL A 45 5.14 -9.94 7.62
CA VAL A 45 5.14 -8.96 6.54
C VAL A 45 3.80 -8.22 6.59
N TYR A 46 3.82 -7.00 7.10
CA TYR A 46 2.66 -6.10 7.11
C TYR A 46 2.54 -5.42 5.76
N VAL A 47 1.34 -5.35 5.22
CA VAL A 47 1.08 -4.68 3.94
C VAL A 47 0.01 -3.62 4.16
N THR A 48 0.34 -2.38 3.78
CA THR A 48 -0.57 -1.24 3.93
C THR A 48 -1.77 -1.35 3.00
N HIS A 49 -1.55 -1.67 1.73
CA HIS A 49 -2.60 -1.79 0.72
C HIS A 49 -2.17 -2.67 -0.47
N HIS A 50 -3.09 -2.92 -1.40
CA HIS A 50 -2.92 -3.93 -2.44
C HIS A 50 -2.05 -3.51 -3.64
N HIS A 51 -1.61 -2.25 -3.79
CA HIS A 51 -0.86 -1.85 -4.97
C HIS A 51 0.45 -2.63 -5.14
N PRO A 52 0.88 -2.89 -6.40
CA PRO A 52 2.02 -3.79 -6.68
C PRO A 52 3.33 -3.36 -6.02
N ASP A 53 3.57 -2.06 -5.88
CA ASP A 53 4.78 -1.52 -5.25
C ASP A 53 4.78 -1.61 -3.72
N HIS A 54 3.67 -2.04 -3.12
CA HIS A 54 3.55 -2.32 -1.68
C HIS A 54 3.46 -3.81 -1.37
N ILE A 55 2.60 -4.56 -2.07
CA ILE A 55 2.40 -6.00 -1.83
C ILE A 55 3.28 -6.90 -2.71
N GLY A 56 3.97 -6.34 -3.70
CA GLY A 56 4.54 -7.09 -4.82
C GLY A 56 5.47 -8.25 -4.45
N LEU A 57 6.30 -8.10 -3.45
CA LEU A 57 7.19 -9.16 -2.99
C LEU A 57 6.71 -9.87 -1.71
N ALA A 58 5.51 -9.57 -1.19
CA ALA A 58 5.03 -10.13 0.06
C ALA A 58 4.95 -11.66 0.02
N GLY A 59 4.41 -12.24 -1.05
CA GLY A 59 4.32 -13.69 -1.20
C GLY A 59 5.69 -14.37 -1.23
N TRP A 60 6.63 -13.82 -2.01
CA TRP A 60 8.00 -14.33 -2.08
C TRP A 60 8.74 -14.24 -0.74
N LEU A 61 8.61 -13.11 -0.03
CA LEU A 61 9.22 -12.96 1.30
C LEU A 61 8.64 -13.97 2.29
N CYS A 62 7.33 -14.14 2.30
CA CYS A 62 6.67 -15.07 3.21
C CYS A 62 7.05 -16.52 2.95
N GLU A 63 7.15 -16.92 1.68
CA GLU A 63 7.60 -18.26 1.31
C GLU A 63 9.08 -18.49 1.70
N LYS A 64 9.95 -17.55 1.35
CA LYS A 64 11.39 -17.66 1.59
C LYS A 64 11.76 -17.67 3.07
N TYR A 65 11.10 -16.86 3.88
CA TYR A 65 11.44 -16.68 5.30
C TYR A 65 10.46 -17.37 6.25
N ASN A 66 9.52 -18.15 5.74
CA ASN A 66 8.50 -18.86 6.50
C ASN A 66 7.76 -17.97 7.49
N THR A 67 7.15 -16.91 6.96
CA THR A 67 6.39 -15.91 7.72
C THR A 67 5.02 -15.67 7.05
N GLU A 68 4.21 -14.78 7.62
CA GLU A 68 2.84 -14.54 7.20
C GLU A 68 2.64 -13.11 6.72
N ILE A 69 1.74 -12.94 5.74
CA ILE A 69 1.22 -11.63 5.33
C ILE A 69 0.19 -11.18 6.35
N VAL A 70 0.32 -9.94 6.82
CA VAL A 70 -0.62 -9.29 7.74
C VAL A 70 -1.18 -8.06 7.05
N CYS A 71 -2.47 -8.04 6.75
CA CYS A 71 -3.12 -6.92 6.05
C CYS A 71 -4.63 -6.89 6.27
N SER A 72 -5.32 -5.88 5.71
CA SER A 72 -6.78 -5.85 5.69
C SER A 72 -7.33 -6.96 4.77
N ARG A 73 -8.60 -7.33 5.00
CA ARG A 73 -9.27 -8.33 4.16
C ARG A 73 -9.35 -7.87 2.72
N THR A 74 -9.72 -6.62 2.49
CA THR A 74 -9.86 -6.07 1.14
C THR A 74 -8.53 -6.01 0.42
N THR A 75 -7.45 -5.59 1.08
CA THR A 75 -6.09 -5.62 0.53
C THR A 75 -5.73 -7.01 0.00
N PHE A 76 -5.93 -8.06 0.81
CA PHE A 76 -5.56 -9.42 0.39
C PHE A 76 -6.44 -9.94 -0.76
N LEU A 77 -7.76 -9.79 -0.63
CA LEU A 77 -8.70 -10.32 -1.62
C LEU A 77 -8.59 -9.58 -2.97
N MET A 78 -8.40 -8.27 -2.97
CA MET A 78 -8.16 -7.51 -4.19
C MET A 78 -6.85 -7.92 -4.87
N ALA A 79 -5.76 -8.02 -4.12
CA ALA A 79 -4.49 -8.46 -4.68
C ALA A 79 -4.59 -9.88 -5.27
N LYS A 80 -5.29 -10.81 -4.60
CA LYS A 80 -5.55 -12.17 -5.12
C LYS A 80 -6.37 -12.14 -6.41
N MET A 81 -7.47 -11.40 -6.42
CA MET A 81 -8.35 -11.29 -7.57
C MET A 81 -7.61 -10.69 -8.78
N LEU A 82 -6.93 -9.55 -8.57
CA LEU A 82 -6.19 -8.86 -9.63
C LEU A 82 -5.00 -9.69 -10.14
N SER A 83 -4.38 -10.53 -9.31
CA SER A 83 -3.31 -11.46 -9.75
C SER A 83 -3.84 -12.57 -10.67
N LEU A 84 -5.13 -12.89 -10.62
CA LEU A 84 -5.78 -13.87 -11.48
C LEU A 84 -6.40 -13.25 -12.73
N ASP A 85 -6.63 -11.94 -12.71
CA ASP A 85 -7.24 -11.18 -13.81
C ASP A 85 -6.16 -10.76 -14.83
N VAL A 86 -5.71 -11.75 -15.62
CA VAL A 86 -4.62 -11.58 -16.59
C VAL A 86 -5.17 -11.53 -18.00
N HIS A 87 -4.83 -10.49 -18.74
CA HIS A 87 -5.28 -10.25 -20.10
C HIS A 87 -4.11 -10.00 -21.05
N GLU A 88 -4.16 -10.64 -22.23
CA GLU A 88 -3.23 -10.38 -23.34
C GLU A 88 -3.68 -9.16 -24.18
N ARG A 89 -4.94 -8.76 -24.06
CA ARG A 89 -5.51 -7.59 -24.73
C ARG A 89 -6.45 -6.86 -23.78
N VAL A 90 -6.61 -5.57 -24.02
CA VAL A 90 -7.57 -4.75 -23.27
C VAL A 90 -8.99 -5.32 -23.46
N SER A 91 -9.71 -5.50 -22.37
CA SER A 91 -11.09 -5.98 -22.38
C SER A 91 -12.05 -4.92 -22.96
N SER A 92 -13.16 -5.35 -23.54
CA SER A 92 -14.18 -4.43 -24.04
C SER A 92 -14.79 -3.53 -22.97
N SER A 93 -14.86 -4.01 -21.72
CA SER A 93 -15.32 -3.22 -20.57
C SER A 93 -14.33 -2.12 -20.22
N THR A 94 -13.03 -2.41 -20.22
CA THR A 94 -11.97 -1.42 -20.00
C THR A 94 -11.92 -0.38 -21.12
N GLU A 95 -12.04 -0.80 -22.38
CA GLU A 95 -12.13 0.12 -23.51
C GLU A 95 -13.34 1.06 -23.37
N LEU A 96 -14.52 0.52 -23.04
CA LEU A 96 -15.72 1.31 -22.82
C LEU A 96 -15.55 2.32 -21.68
N PHE A 97 -14.93 1.90 -20.58
CA PHE A 97 -14.61 2.78 -19.45
C PHE A 97 -13.72 3.95 -19.89
N TRP A 98 -12.62 3.69 -20.61
CA TRP A 98 -11.72 4.74 -21.08
C TRP A 98 -12.39 5.72 -22.06
N ARG A 99 -13.26 5.20 -22.94
CA ARG A 99 -14.06 6.05 -23.86
C ARG A 99 -14.99 6.97 -23.08
N ARG A 100 -15.69 6.46 -22.06
CA ARG A 100 -16.56 7.25 -21.17
C ARG A 100 -15.80 8.27 -20.33
N ALA A 101 -14.59 7.95 -19.95
CA ALA A 101 -13.68 8.85 -19.24
C ALA A 101 -13.06 9.93 -20.14
N GLY A 102 -13.38 9.97 -21.44
CA GLY A 102 -12.90 11.00 -22.35
C GLY A 102 -11.50 10.77 -22.91
N MET A 103 -10.97 9.54 -22.87
CA MET A 103 -9.68 9.22 -23.49
C MET A 103 -9.70 9.53 -24.99
N SER A 104 -8.66 10.22 -25.49
CA SER A 104 -8.56 10.57 -26.92
C SER A 104 -8.47 9.32 -27.80
N GLN A 105 -8.89 9.44 -29.05
CA GLN A 105 -8.86 8.33 -30.02
C GLN A 105 -7.41 7.83 -30.25
N GLU A 106 -6.43 8.75 -30.25
CA GLU A 106 -5.02 8.40 -30.42
C GLU A 106 -4.51 7.56 -29.26
N MET A 107 -4.70 8.03 -28.02
CA MET A 107 -4.31 7.30 -26.81
C MET A 107 -5.00 5.94 -26.73
N LEU A 108 -6.28 5.90 -27.10
CA LEU A 108 -7.04 4.66 -27.09
C LEU A 108 -6.49 3.66 -28.11
N ALA A 109 -6.22 4.10 -29.35
CA ALA A 109 -5.63 3.25 -30.39
C ALA A 109 -4.27 2.67 -29.94
N GLU A 110 -3.41 3.48 -29.34
CA GLU A 110 -2.13 3.02 -28.78
C GLU A 110 -2.33 1.95 -27.71
N LYS A 111 -3.20 2.22 -26.73
CA LYS A 111 -3.47 1.27 -25.64
C LYS A 111 -4.10 -0.05 -26.09
N LEU A 112 -4.94 -0.02 -27.13
CA LEU A 112 -5.57 -1.22 -27.65
C LEU A 112 -4.63 -2.12 -28.46
N THR A 113 -3.50 -1.60 -28.95
CA THR A 113 -2.50 -2.38 -29.68
C THR A 113 -1.46 -3.03 -28.76
N ALA A 114 -1.25 -2.49 -27.57
CA ALA A 114 -0.30 -3.01 -26.60
C ALA A 114 -0.94 -4.05 -25.66
N ARG A 115 -0.12 -4.99 -25.19
CA ARG A 115 -0.53 -5.82 -24.05
C ARG A 115 -0.69 -4.91 -22.82
N PRO A 116 -1.83 -4.95 -22.12
CA PRO A 116 -2.00 -4.18 -20.91
C PRO A 116 -1.03 -4.65 -19.82
N PHE A 117 -0.61 -3.74 -18.95
CA PHE A 117 0.02 -4.12 -17.71
C PHE A 117 -1.01 -4.88 -16.86
N ASN A 118 -0.68 -6.10 -16.49
CA ASN A 118 -1.47 -6.90 -15.57
C ASN A 118 -0.90 -6.79 -14.16
N PHE A 119 -1.75 -6.78 -13.17
CA PHE A 119 -1.33 -6.72 -11.77
C PHE A 119 -0.29 -7.80 -11.42
N GLY A 120 -0.50 -9.02 -11.93
CA GLY A 120 0.43 -10.14 -11.75
C GLY A 120 1.83 -9.94 -12.35
N ASP A 121 2.03 -8.96 -13.25
CA ASP A 121 3.35 -8.63 -13.79
C ASP A 121 4.27 -8.00 -12.72
N GLY A 122 3.67 -7.32 -11.71
CA GLY A 122 4.38 -6.65 -10.63
C GLY A 122 4.29 -7.33 -9.26
N VAL A 123 3.63 -8.50 -9.16
CA VAL A 123 3.36 -9.15 -7.89
C VAL A 123 3.78 -10.62 -7.93
N SER A 124 4.55 -11.06 -6.94
CA SER A 124 4.88 -12.47 -6.75
C SER A 124 3.64 -13.26 -6.32
N PRO A 125 3.58 -14.58 -6.60
CA PRO A 125 2.46 -15.41 -6.15
C PRO A 125 2.19 -15.24 -4.65
N LEU A 126 0.97 -14.87 -4.31
CA LEU A 126 0.57 -14.69 -2.91
C LEU A 126 0.21 -16.03 -2.26
N ASN A 127 0.48 -16.16 -0.96
CA ASN A 127 0.14 -17.32 -0.14
C ASN A 127 -1.37 -17.62 -0.18
N LYS A 128 -1.78 -18.81 0.28
CA LYS A 128 -3.20 -19.17 0.36
C LYS A 128 -3.97 -18.37 1.41
N GLY A 129 -3.30 -18.00 2.50
CA GLY A 129 -3.89 -17.32 3.64
C GLY A 129 -3.11 -16.09 4.06
N PHE A 130 -3.68 -15.34 4.99
CA PHE A 130 -3.10 -14.14 5.60
C PHE A 130 -3.66 -13.97 7.01
N VAL A 131 -2.97 -13.18 7.83
CA VAL A 131 -3.47 -12.72 9.13
C VAL A 131 -4.21 -11.41 8.92
N ARG A 132 -5.49 -11.38 9.28
CA ARG A 132 -6.32 -10.19 9.11
C ARG A 132 -6.08 -9.18 10.21
N ILE A 133 -5.96 -7.90 9.84
CA ILE A 133 -6.09 -6.75 10.73
C ILE A 133 -7.35 -5.95 10.39
N SER A 134 -7.85 -5.22 11.38
CA SER A 134 -9.10 -4.47 11.29
C SER A 134 -8.95 -3.04 11.84
N GLU A 135 -9.90 -2.17 11.50
CA GLU A 135 -9.97 -0.80 12.05
C GLU A 135 -9.97 -0.81 13.58
N ASN A 136 -9.22 0.10 14.18
CA ASN A 136 -9.03 0.27 15.63
C ASN A 136 -8.38 -0.91 16.37
N GLU A 137 -7.92 -1.94 15.64
CA GLU A 137 -7.20 -3.04 16.25
C GLU A 137 -5.84 -2.56 16.79
N ILE A 138 -5.47 -3.00 17.97
CA ILE A 138 -4.13 -2.78 18.52
C ILE A 138 -3.31 -4.02 18.23
N ILE A 139 -2.27 -3.85 17.43
CA ILE A 139 -1.31 -4.90 17.11
C ILE A 139 0.02 -4.61 17.79
N HIS A 140 0.72 -5.68 18.17
CA HIS A 140 2.05 -5.56 18.76
C HIS A 140 3.09 -5.90 17.68
N ILE A 141 3.88 -4.92 17.31
CA ILE A 141 4.96 -5.11 16.34
C ILE A 141 6.27 -4.79 17.03
N ASN A 142 7.08 -5.83 17.23
CA ASN A 142 8.46 -5.73 17.69
C ASN A 142 8.66 -4.71 18.82
N GLY A 143 8.02 -4.98 19.97
CA GLY A 143 8.22 -4.22 21.20
C GLY A 143 7.37 -2.96 21.36
N ALA A 144 6.53 -2.60 20.39
CA ALA A 144 5.65 -1.44 20.47
C ALA A 144 4.20 -1.77 20.09
N ASN A 145 3.26 -1.03 20.67
CA ASN A 145 1.85 -1.11 20.30
C ASN A 145 1.54 -0.14 19.15
N TRP A 146 0.78 -0.65 18.18
CA TRP A 146 0.35 0.10 17.02
C TRP A 146 -1.17 -0.02 16.84
N THR A 147 -1.86 1.10 16.78
CA THR A 147 -3.28 1.13 16.43
C THR A 147 -3.43 1.16 14.92
N VAL A 148 -4.22 0.26 14.38
CA VAL A 148 -4.55 0.22 12.96
C VAL A 148 -5.66 1.23 12.67
N ASN A 149 -5.41 2.17 11.76
CA ASN A 149 -6.43 3.08 11.26
C ASN A 149 -6.53 2.90 9.74
N MET A 150 -7.71 2.50 9.26
CA MET A 150 -7.93 2.29 7.83
C MET A 150 -8.26 3.61 7.13
N GLY A 151 -7.78 3.76 5.91
CA GLY A 151 -8.19 4.81 4.99
C GLY A 151 -8.84 4.22 3.74
N ASN A 152 -9.47 5.08 2.94
CA ASN A 152 -10.05 4.75 1.65
C ASN A 152 -9.71 5.84 0.63
N GLY A 153 -10.14 5.67 -0.59
CA GLY A 153 -9.97 6.60 -1.69
C GLY A 153 -8.74 6.29 -2.54
N HIS A 154 -7.54 6.21 -1.95
CA HIS A 154 -6.36 5.72 -2.66
C HIS A 154 -6.44 4.20 -2.90
N ALA A 155 -6.76 3.47 -1.85
CA ALA A 155 -7.05 2.04 -1.89
C ALA A 155 -8.07 1.69 -0.79
N PRO A 156 -8.99 0.75 -1.03
CA PRO A 156 -9.99 0.37 -0.03
C PRO A 156 -9.32 -0.36 1.14
N GLU A 157 -9.77 -0.04 2.35
CA GLU A 157 -9.20 -0.55 3.61
C GLU A 157 -7.66 -0.42 3.67
N HIS A 158 -7.10 0.70 3.17
CA HIS A 158 -5.68 1.01 3.27
C HIS A 158 -5.28 1.14 4.75
N ALA A 159 -4.43 0.25 5.25
CA ALA A 159 -4.00 0.26 6.65
C ALA A 159 -2.90 1.31 6.87
N THR A 160 -3.07 2.12 7.92
CA THR A 160 -2.02 2.94 8.51
C THR A 160 -1.77 2.49 9.95
N PHE A 161 -0.52 2.53 10.42
CA PHE A 161 -0.16 2.03 11.75
C PHE A 161 0.35 3.19 12.61
N TRP A 162 -0.28 3.39 13.77
CA TRP A 162 -0.06 4.54 14.64
C TRP A 162 0.45 4.10 16.01
N SER A 163 1.69 4.41 16.35
CA SER A 163 2.23 4.18 17.69
C SER A 163 2.30 5.48 18.49
N LYS A 164 1.53 5.55 19.57
CA LYS A 164 1.60 6.67 20.53
C LYS A 164 2.89 6.64 21.32
N GLU A 165 3.38 5.46 21.67
CA GLU A 165 4.60 5.27 22.47
C GLU A 165 5.84 5.79 21.73
N LEU A 166 5.88 5.60 20.42
CA LEU A 166 7.01 5.99 19.57
C LEU A 166 6.81 7.35 18.88
N ASN A 167 5.63 7.94 18.98
CA ASN A 167 5.23 9.12 18.19
C ASN A 167 5.46 8.90 16.68
N LEU A 168 5.13 7.71 16.18
CA LEU A 168 5.32 7.32 14.79
C LEU A 168 4.01 6.95 14.10
N VAL A 169 3.93 7.29 12.81
CA VAL A 169 2.86 6.87 11.91
C VAL A 169 3.45 6.27 10.65
N LEU A 170 3.21 4.98 10.40
CA LEU A 170 3.45 4.33 9.12
C LEU A 170 2.22 4.58 8.24
N ALA A 171 2.34 5.51 7.32
CA ALA A 171 1.19 6.07 6.60
C ALA A 171 0.90 5.38 5.26
N GLY A 172 1.83 4.55 4.75
CA GLY A 172 1.75 4.05 3.37
C GLY A 172 1.49 5.20 2.40
N ASP A 173 0.58 4.99 1.48
CA ASP A 173 0.19 6.00 0.49
C ASP A 173 -1.06 6.80 0.89
N GLN A 174 -1.63 6.53 2.06
CA GLN A 174 -2.77 7.30 2.55
C GLN A 174 -2.40 8.76 2.83
N ILE A 175 -1.16 9.01 3.28
CA ILE A 175 -0.69 10.38 3.60
C ILE A 175 0.73 10.55 3.08
N LEU A 176 0.88 11.32 2.00
CA LEU A 176 2.16 11.63 1.37
C LEU A 176 2.62 13.07 1.66
N PRO A 177 3.94 13.35 1.76
CA PRO A 177 4.45 14.64 2.21
C PRO A 177 4.28 15.78 1.19
N GLY A 178 4.49 15.53 -0.09
CA GLY A 178 4.61 16.56 -1.11
C GLY A 178 3.55 16.55 -2.20
N ILE A 179 2.88 15.41 -2.38
CA ILE A 179 1.85 15.20 -3.40
C ILE A 179 0.60 14.59 -2.78
N SER A 180 -0.53 14.71 -3.43
CA SER A 180 -1.72 13.90 -3.11
C SER A 180 -1.51 12.46 -3.59
N SER A 181 -2.13 11.52 -2.90
CA SER A 181 -2.19 10.14 -3.34
C SER A 181 -2.94 10.02 -4.66
N ASN A 182 -2.66 8.98 -5.43
CA ASN A 182 -3.45 8.69 -6.62
C ASN A 182 -4.88 8.28 -6.21
N LEU A 183 -5.86 9.04 -6.68
CA LEU A 183 -7.30 8.81 -6.42
C LEU A 183 -8.02 8.36 -7.70
N GLY A 184 -7.33 7.56 -8.50
CA GLY A 184 -7.87 7.07 -9.77
C GLY A 184 -9.12 6.20 -9.59
N VAL A 185 -10.10 6.40 -10.47
CA VAL A 185 -11.23 5.48 -10.63
C VAL A 185 -10.82 4.42 -11.66
N TYR A 186 -11.14 3.17 -11.41
CA TYR A 186 -10.74 2.05 -12.25
C TYR A 186 -11.94 1.31 -12.85
N PRO A 187 -11.75 0.56 -13.95
CA PRO A 187 -12.83 -0.18 -14.60
C PRO A 187 -13.56 -1.18 -13.70
N ILE A 188 -12.90 -1.65 -12.64
CA ILE A 188 -13.49 -2.59 -11.69
C ILE A 188 -14.57 -1.96 -10.79
N GLU A 189 -14.45 -0.65 -10.56
CA GLU A 189 -15.42 0.12 -9.76
C GLU A 189 -15.64 1.50 -10.41
N PRO A 190 -16.29 1.55 -11.58
CA PRO A 190 -16.32 2.73 -12.45
C PRO A 190 -17.11 3.92 -11.91
N TYR A 191 -17.84 3.74 -10.82
CA TYR A 191 -18.64 4.77 -10.14
C TYR A 191 -18.18 5.08 -8.72
N ALA A 192 -16.97 4.65 -8.33
CA ALA A 192 -16.41 4.93 -7.03
C ALA A 192 -16.22 6.44 -6.82
N ASP A 193 -16.59 6.94 -5.67
CA ASP A 193 -16.25 8.30 -5.20
C ASP A 193 -14.94 8.27 -4.40
N THR A 194 -13.85 8.01 -5.09
CA THR A 194 -12.52 7.88 -4.48
C THR A 194 -12.06 9.17 -3.80
N VAL A 195 -12.47 10.33 -4.31
CA VAL A 195 -12.14 11.65 -3.72
C VAL A 195 -12.91 11.86 -2.41
N GLY A 196 -14.22 11.62 -2.40
CA GLY A 196 -15.06 11.74 -1.20
C GLY A 196 -14.61 10.78 -0.09
N ASP A 197 -14.33 9.53 -0.43
CA ASP A 197 -13.82 8.52 0.47
C ASP A 197 -12.47 8.92 1.08
N TRP A 198 -11.58 9.50 0.26
CA TRP A 198 -10.27 9.94 0.73
C TRP A 198 -10.34 11.18 1.63
N ILE A 199 -11.18 12.17 1.28
CA ILE A 199 -11.41 13.34 2.13
C ILE A 199 -11.95 12.89 3.50
N SER A 200 -12.97 12.03 3.51
CA SER A 200 -13.55 11.49 4.74
C SER A 200 -12.50 10.74 5.59
N SER A 201 -11.61 10.00 4.94
CA SER A 201 -10.50 9.31 5.60
C SER A 201 -9.51 10.30 6.19
N CYS A 202 -9.12 11.35 5.44
CA CYS A 202 -8.23 12.40 5.93
C CYS A 202 -8.85 13.17 7.11
N GLU A 203 -10.14 13.47 7.08
CA GLU A 203 -10.87 14.13 8.19
C GLU A 203 -10.91 13.23 9.44
N LYS A 204 -11.07 11.91 9.28
CA LYS A 204 -10.97 10.95 10.39
C LYS A 204 -9.56 10.95 10.99
N LEU A 205 -8.53 10.83 10.15
CA LEU A 205 -7.13 10.75 10.59
C LEU A 205 -6.64 12.07 11.20
N LEU A 206 -7.16 13.22 10.75
CA LEU A 206 -6.87 14.53 11.33
C LEU A 206 -7.22 14.60 12.82
N LYS A 207 -8.32 13.98 13.24
CA LYS A 207 -8.74 13.94 14.66
C LYS A 207 -7.80 13.14 15.55
N LEU A 208 -6.99 12.26 14.97
CA LEU A 208 -6.02 11.40 15.67
C LEU A 208 -4.61 11.98 15.63
N SER A 209 -4.38 12.99 14.79
CA SER A 209 -3.06 13.52 14.51
C SER A 209 -2.55 14.49 15.56
N SER A 210 -1.23 14.57 15.72
CA SER A 210 -0.55 15.58 16.55
C SER A 210 0.74 16.04 15.86
N ASP A 211 1.26 17.20 16.26
CA ASP A 211 2.51 17.77 15.73
C ASP A 211 3.76 17.00 16.18
N GLU A 212 3.64 16.18 17.23
CA GLU A 212 4.75 15.38 17.75
C GLU A 212 5.04 14.13 16.90
N GLN A 213 4.10 13.74 16.04
CA GLN A 213 4.22 12.52 15.25
C GLN A 213 5.16 12.70 14.07
N LEU A 214 6.12 11.77 13.93
CA LEU A 214 6.89 11.58 12.70
C LEU A 214 6.14 10.60 11.79
N VAL A 215 5.89 11.04 10.58
CA VAL A 215 5.19 10.24 9.56
C VAL A 215 6.20 9.58 8.64
N LEU A 216 6.03 8.29 8.46
CA LEU A 216 6.80 7.42 7.58
C LEU A 216 5.91 7.03 6.37
N PRO A 217 5.99 7.78 5.26
CA PRO A 217 5.10 7.60 4.09
C PRO A 217 5.58 6.49 3.17
N GLY A 218 4.70 5.97 2.31
CA GLY A 218 5.07 5.01 1.24
C GLY A 218 5.94 5.64 0.16
N HIS A 219 5.79 6.94 -0.10
CA HIS A 219 6.62 7.68 -1.04
C HIS A 219 7.10 9.01 -0.45
N GLY A 220 8.28 9.43 -0.85
CA GLY A 220 8.88 10.67 -0.37
C GLY A 220 9.67 10.49 0.93
N ARG A 221 9.98 11.60 1.60
CA ARG A 221 10.77 11.58 2.84
C ARG A 221 9.86 11.53 4.06
N PRO A 222 10.31 10.95 5.18
CA PRO A 222 9.66 11.14 6.48
C PRO A 222 9.46 12.61 6.79
N PHE A 223 8.36 12.95 7.47
CA PHE A 223 7.99 14.35 7.75
C PHE A 223 7.24 14.48 9.08
N SER A 224 7.21 15.71 9.63
CA SER A 224 6.43 16.12 10.80
C SER A 224 5.35 17.14 10.40
N GLY A 225 4.48 17.52 11.34
CA GLY A 225 3.38 18.44 11.08
C GLY A 225 2.18 17.76 10.40
N LEU A 226 1.88 16.55 10.84
CA LEU A 226 0.78 15.73 10.31
C LEU A 226 -0.58 16.44 10.28
N PRO A 227 -1.03 17.20 11.34
CA PRO A 227 -2.30 17.92 11.30
C PRO A 227 -2.36 18.93 10.16
N ARG A 228 -1.28 19.71 9.98
CA ARG A 228 -1.20 20.67 8.89
C ARG A 228 -1.25 20.00 7.52
N ARG A 229 -0.54 18.85 7.38
CA ARG A 229 -0.52 18.13 6.11
C ARG A 229 -1.89 17.58 5.75
N LEU A 230 -2.61 16.96 6.70
CA LEU A 230 -3.96 16.45 6.48
C LEU A 230 -4.94 17.58 6.13
N ALA A 231 -4.86 18.73 6.82
CA ALA A 231 -5.68 19.89 6.49
C ALA A 231 -5.43 20.40 5.06
N GLN A 232 -4.16 20.45 4.61
CA GLN A 232 -3.83 20.83 3.23
C GLN A 232 -4.38 19.82 2.21
N LEU A 233 -4.28 18.52 2.50
CA LEU A 233 -4.79 17.48 1.61
C LEU A 233 -6.32 17.59 1.45
N ILE A 234 -7.04 17.85 2.54
CA ILE A 234 -8.49 18.06 2.52
C ILE A 234 -8.85 19.31 1.69
N GLU A 235 -8.18 20.43 1.97
CA GLU A 235 -8.47 21.70 1.30
C GLU A 235 -8.19 21.66 -0.21
N ASN A 236 -7.14 20.97 -0.63
CA ASN A 236 -6.78 20.85 -2.05
C ASN A 236 -7.77 20.02 -2.88
N HIS A 237 -8.72 19.31 -2.24
CA HIS A 237 -9.67 18.43 -2.93
C HIS A 237 -11.14 18.79 -2.67
N LYS A 238 -11.40 19.87 -1.94
CA LYS A 238 -12.72 20.49 -1.82
C LYS A 238 -12.95 21.54 -2.93
#